data_43c856bef4aaa4e0a6f5bc8a4b413ffa
#
_entry.id   43c856bef4aaa4e0a6f5bc8a4b413ffa
#
_cell.length_a   1.000
_cell.length_b   1.000
_cell.length_c   1.000
_cell.angle_alpha   90.00
_cell.angle_beta   90.00
_cell.angle_gamma   90.00
#
_symmetry.space_group_name_H-M   'P 1'
#
loop_
_entity.id
_entity.type
_entity.pdbx_description
1 polymer ?
#
loop_
_entity_poly.entity_id
_entity_poly.type
_entity_poly.pdbx_seq_one_letter_code
_entity_poly.pdbx_strand_id
1 'polypeptide(L)'
;RYNGVQLLDDTVRPNFWRAPTNNDEGCAEPFAFAFWKTAGLYARCDHLTAETKGEFVTVRANYTLPDGQTLPIDFAIDGAGRCDITMTWQGERAEVPEFGLLFPLRRELTEVSYQGLGPRETTADRTAGGKMGAWNYNVRQDFAQNSPVYPQDCGSRTGVYSATVTGSIPGICFAGNGMTFSALPYTPHELENVRHLYELPRDDNKTVVRCAAFQRGVGGDNSWGAKPHADACFAVGKGMTFSFSIQKQNG
;
A
#
# COMPACT_ATOMS: atom_id res chain seq x y z
N ARG A 1 14.33 12.95 1.54
CA ARG A 1 14.52 14.07 0.57
C ARG A 1 15.36 13.60 -0.59
N TYR A 2 15.08 14.09 -1.76
CA TYR A 2 15.91 13.83 -2.94
C TYR A 2 16.37 15.17 -3.54
N ASN A 3 17.68 15.37 -3.64
CA ASN A 3 18.29 16.64 -4.06
C ASN A 3 17.68 17.87 -3.35
N GLY A 4 17.46 17.75 -2.04
CA GLY A 4 16.84 18.79 -1.22
C GLY A 4 15.31 18.85 -1.28
N VAL A 5 14.66 18.23 -2.27
CA VAL A 5 13.20 18.21 -2.42
C VAL A 5 12.59 17.13 -1.52
N GLN A 6 11.62 17.51 -0.70
CA GLN A 6 10.84 16.58 0.12
C GLN A 6 9.79 15.90 -0.77
N LEU A 7 9.79 14.57 -0.84
CA LEU A 7 8.82 13.77 -1.61
C LEU A 7 7.70 13.20 -0.75
N LEU A 8 8.00 12.95 0.53
CA LEU A 8 7.03 12.44 1.50
C LEU A 8 6.35 13.60 2.23
N ASP A 9 5.07 13.46 2.48
CA ASP A 9 4.28 14.37 3.32
C ASP A 9 4.37 13.97 4.80
N ASP A 10 4.42 12.66 5.07
CA ASP A 10 4.55 12.09 6.42
C ASP A 10 5.46 10.84 6.37
N THR A 11 5.62 10.18 7.50
CA THR A 11 6.46 8.99 7.68
C THR A 11 5.88 7.78 6.94
N VAL A 12 6.75 7.02 6.27
CA VAL A 12 6.42 5.70 5.73
C VAL A 12 6.13 4.73 6.87
N ARG A 13 5.06 3.95 6.75
CA ARG A 13 4.59 3.05 7.82
C ARG A 13 4.32 1.65 7.30
N PRO A 14 4.51 0.62 8.14
CA PRO A 14 3.93 -0.69 7.89
C PRO A 14 2.41 -0.55 7.70
N ASN A 15 1.86 -1.26 6.73
CA ASN A 15 0.42 -1.28 6.51
C ASN A 15 -0.08 -2.71 6.40
N PHE A 16 -1.12 -3.01 7.19
CA PHE A 16 -1.81 -4.30 7.24
C PHE A 16 -3.30 -4.15 6.95
N TRP A 17 -3.74 -2.93 6.66
CA TRP A 17 -5.15 -2.57 6.61
C TRP A 17 -5.52 -1.88 5.29
N ARG A 18 -6.70 -2.19 4.81
CA ARG A 18 -7.46 -1.42 3.81
C ARG A 18 -8.80 -0.98 4.41
N ALA A 19 -9.37 0.09 3.90
CA ALA A 19 -10.71 0.49 4.33
C ALA A 19 -11.70 -0.63 3.99
N PRO A 20 -12.52 -1.09 4.96
CA PRO A 20 -13.49 -2.15 4.71
C PRO A 20 -14.44 -1.78 3.58
N THR A 21 -14.71 -2.73 2.70
CA THR A 21 -15.77 -2.63 1.69
C THR A 21 -17.12 -3.02 2.31
N ASN A 22 -18.21 -2.69 1.63
CA ASN A 22 -19.54 -3.14 2.04
C ASN A 22 -19.63 -4.68 2.18
N ASN A 23 -18.88 -5.42 1.35
CA ASN A 23 -18.80 -6.87 1.45
C ASN A 23 -18.05 -7.31 2.71
N ASP A 24 -16.94 -6.64 3.04
CA ASP A 24 -16.20 -6.90 4.27
C ASP A 24 -17.08 -6.67 5.51
N GLU A 25 -17.86 -5.59 5.52
CA GLU A 25 -18.83 -5.31 6.59
C GLU A 25 -19.92 -6.40 6.66
N GLY A 26 -20.43 -6.82 5.51
CA GLY A 26 -21.45 -7.86 5.40
C GLY A 26 -21.00 -9.22 5.94
N CYS A 27 -19.74 -9.58 5.81
CA CYS A 27 -19.16 -10.82 6.34
C CYS A 27 -18.43 -10.65 7.68
N ALA A 28 -18.59 -9.49 8.35
CA ALA A 28 -18.01 -9.16 9.65
C ALA A 28 -16.47 -9.19 9.71
N GLU A 29 -15.79 -9.00 8.58
CA GLU A 29 -14.32 -8.94 8.51
C GLU A 29 -13.70 -7.82 9.35
N PRO A 30 -14.28 -6.61 9.46
CA PRO A 30 -13.72 -5.58 10.33
C PRO A 30 -13.59 -6.01 11.80
N PHE A 31 -14.46 -6.89 12.28
CA PHE A 31 -14.36 -7.46 13.63
C PHE A 31 -13.28 -8.55 13.69
N ALA A 32 -13.28 -9.45 12.70
CA ALA A 32 -12.31 -10.56 12.64
C ALA A 32 -10.87 -10.05 12.53
N PHE A 33 -10.66 -8.95 11.83
CA PHE A 33 -9.35 -8.35 11.57
C PHE A 33 -9.09 -7.03 12.32
N ALA A 34 -9.86 -6.73 13.38
CA ALA A 34 -9.80 -5.46 14.11
C ALA A 34 -8.38 -5.09 14.60
N PHE A 35 -7.58 -6.07 14.99
CA PHE A 35 -6.18 -5.87 15.38
C PHE A 35 -5.37 -5.17 14.27
N TRP A 36 -5.54 -5.62 13.01
CA TRP A 36 -4.77 -5.13 11.89
C TRP A 36 -5.07 -3.69 11.50
N LYS A 37 -6.27 -3.20 11.82
CA LYS A 37 -6.64 -1.79 11.66
C LYS A 37 -5.65 -0.85 12.35
N THR A 38 -5.18 -1.26 13.53
CA THR A 38 -4.31 -0.42 14.37
C THR A 38 -2.86 -0.86 14.37
N ALA A 39 -2.56 -2.08 13.94
CA ALA A 39 -1.22 -2.66 14.00
C ALA A 39 -0.15 -1.78 13.34
N GLY A 40 -0.42 -1.28 12.12
CA GLY A 40 0.51 -0.38 11.43
C GLY A 40 0.56 1.03 12.01
N LEU A 41 -0.57 1.56 12.52
CA LEU A 41 -0.63 2.90 13.12
C LEU A 41 0.17 3.00 14.41
N TYR A 42 0.12 1.96 15.22
CA TYR A 42 0.79 1.91 16.52
C TYR A 42 2.05 1.06 16.49
N ALA A 43 2.52 0.64 15.30
CA ALA A 43 3.83 0.05 15.15
C ALA A 43 4.91 1.05 15.59
N ARG A 44 5.74 0.64 16.54
CA ARG A 44 6.78 1.48 17.10
C ARG A 44 8.14 1.03 16.59
N CYS A 45 8.91 1.94 16.00
CA CYS A 45 10.29 1.67 15.64
C CYS A 45 11.17 1.79 16.91
N ASP A 46 11.54 0.66 17.50
CA ASP A 46 12.31 0.62 18.73
C ASP A 46 13.81 0.78 18.50
N HIS A 47 14.31 0.28 17.36
CA HIS A 47 15.72 0.35 17.02
C HIS A 47 15.92 0.68 15.57
N LEU A 48 16.83 1.62 15.32
CA LEU A 48 17.31 1.99 14.01
C LEU A 48 18.82 1.79 13.97
N THR A 49 19.29 0.95 13.05
CA THR A 49 20.73 0.74 12.83
C THR A 49 21.09 1.06 11.39
N ALA A 50 22.31 1.51 11.16
CA ALA A 50 22.82 1.75 9.82
C ALA A 50 24.21 1.15 9.70
N GLU A 51 24.47 0.44 8.61
CA GLU A 51 25.78 -0.10 8.29
C GLU A 51 26.09 0.09 6.82
N THR A 52 27.37 0.23 6.49
CA THR A 52 27.83 0.30 5.10
C THR A 52 28.36 -1.06 4.69
N LYS A 53 27.85 -1.60 3.58
CA LYS A 53 28.28 -2.86 2.97
C LYS A 53 28.57 -2.63 1.49
N GLY A 54 29.85 -2.53 1.16
CA GLY A 54 30.28 -2.22 -0.21
C GLY A 54 29.77 -0.85 -0.65
N GLU A 55 28.99 -0.82 -1.72
CA GLU A 55 28.42 0.40 -2.30
C GLU A 55 27.05 0.78 -1.70
N PHE A 56 26.54 -0.03 -0.76
CA PHE A 56 25.23 0.19 -0.13
C PHE A 56 25.37 0.69 1.30
N VAL A 57 24.46 1.57 1.67
CA VAL A 57 24.15 1.87 3.07
C VAL A 57 22.84 1.17 3.42
N THR A 58 22.87 0.21 4.33
CA THR A 58 21.68 -0.49 4.79
C THR A 58 21.23 0.11 6.12
N VAL A 59 19.99 0.61 6.13
CA VAL A 59 19.32 1.07 7.34
C VAL A 59 18.29 0.01 7.72
N ARG A 60 18.41 -0.56 8.91
CA ARG A 60 17.42 -1.49 9.47
C ARG A 60 16.56 -0.78 10.51
N ALA A 61 15.25 -0.79 10.29
CA ALA A 61 14.25 -0.33 11.25
C ALA A 61 13.54 -1.55 11.85
N ASN A 62 13.68 -1.75 13.16
CA ASN A 62 12.99 -2.82 13.86
C ASN A 62 11.72 -2.26 14.49
N TYR A 63 10.59 -2.64 13.92
CA TYR A 63 9.27 -2.28 14.44
C TYR A 63 8.77 -3.35 15.40
N THR A 64 8.08 -2.91 16.45
CA THR A 64 7.29 -3.76 17.35
C THR A 64 5.83 -3.37 17.19
N LEU A 65 4.99 -4.36 16.92
CA LEU A 65 3.54 -4.21 16.82
C LEU A 65 2.90 -4.16 18.21
N PRO A 66 1.62 -3.72 18.33
CA PRO A 66 0.95 -3.61 19.64
C PRO A 66 0.88 -4.91 20.46
N ASP A 67 0.92 -6.06 19.81
CA ASP A 67 0.93 -7.40 20.44
C ASP A 67 2.34 -7.92 20.77
N GLY A 68 3.38 -7.11 20.52
CA GLY A 68 4.77 -7.46 20.78
C GLY A 68 5.48 -8.22 19.64
N GLN A 69 4.80 -8.54 18.56
CA GLN A 69 5.44 -9.14 17.39
C GLN A 69 6.39 -8.16 16.70
N THR A 70 7.47 -8.67 16.12
CA THR A 70 8.50 -7.83 15.50
C THR A 70 8.44 -7.88 13.98
N LEU A 71 8.73 -6.73 13.37
CA LEU A 71 8.75 -6.52 11.93
C LEU A 71 9.99 -5.72 11.55
N PRO A 72 11.12 -6.34 11.25
CA PRO A 72 12.27 -5.66 10.68
C PRO A 72 12.00 -5.24 9.23
N ILE A 73 12.42 -4.01 8.92
CA ILE A 73 12.39 -3.45 7.56
C ILE A 73 13.79 -2.95 7.23
N ASP A 74 14.36 -3.49 6.18
CA ASP A 74 15.67 -3.10 5.66
C ASP A 74 15.51 -2.14 4.48
N PHE A 75 16.29 -1.08 4.48
CA PHE A 75 16.41 -0.08 3.43
C PHE A 75 17.85 -0.09 2.94
N ALA A 76 18.14 -0.75 1.83
CA ALA A 76 19.47 -0.78 1.22
C ALA A 76 19.56 0.30 0.13
N ILE A 77 20.35 1.34 0.40
CA ILE A 77 20.44 2.54 -0.43
C ILE A 77 21.79 2.52 -1.17
N ASP A 78 21.77 2.65 -2.48
CA ASP A 78 22.97 2.76 -3.31
C ASP A 78 23.39 4.23 -3.56
N GLY A 79 24.56 4.42 -4.18
CA GLY A 79 25.10 5.75 -4.49
C GLY A 79 24.29 6.53 -5.53
N ALA A 80 23.39 5.89 -6.28
CA ALA A 80 22.48 6.54 -7.24
C ALA A 80 21.16 6.98 -6.59
N GLY A 81 20.95 6.61 -5.32
CA GLY A 81 19.75 6.94 -4.57
C GLY A 81 18.57 5.97 -4.81
N ARG A 82 18.83 4.80 -5.40
CA ARG A 82 17.88 3.70 -5.37
C ARG A 82 17.91 3.09 -3.98
N CYS A 83 16.72 2.76 -3.47
CA CYS A 83 16.54 2.11 -2.19
C CYS A 83 15.76 0.80 -2.39
N ASP A 84 16.42 -0.32 -2.13
CA ASP A 84 15.78 -1.63 -2.06
C ASP A 84 15.22 -1.82 -0.65
N ILE A 85 13.92 -2.09 -0.55
CA ILE A 85 13.18 -2.21 0.71
C ILE A 85 12.77 -3.66 0.89
N THR A 86 13.04 -4.22 2.06
CA THR A 86 12.62 -5.59 2.41
C THR A 86 11.95 -5.57 3.78
N MET A 87 10.66 -5.90 3.80
CA MET A 87 9.89 -6.22 5.02
C MET A 87 10.01 -7.70 5.33
N THR A 88 10.27 -8.07 6.58
CA THR A 88 10.33 -9.48 7.01
C THR A 88 9.38 -9.71 8.18
N TRP A 89 8.39 -10.58 7.98
CA TRP A 89 7.50 -10.98 9.06
C TRP A 89 8.21 -11.94 10.02
N GLN A 90 8.25 -11.63 11.30
CA GLN A 90 8.88 -12.45 12.34
C GLN A 90 7.87 -13.10 13.29
N GLY A 91 6.61 -12.67 13.20
CA GLY A 91 5.54 -13.14 14.07
C GLY A 91 4.97 -14.51 13.67
N GLU A 92 3.98 -14.95 14.44
CA GLU A 92 3.22 -16.16 14.16
C GLU A 92 2.43 -16.05 12.85
N ARG A 93 1.95 -17.20 12.36
CA ARG A 93 1.11 -17.24 11.16
C ARG A 93 -0.23 -16.55 11.44
N ALA A 94 -0.61 -15.61 10.61
CA ALA A 94 -1.87 -14.89 10.72
C ALA A 94 -2.42 -14.51 9.35
N GLU A 95 -3.74 -14.59 9.16
CA GLU A 95 -4.40 -13.94 8.04
C GLU A 95 -4.40 -12.43 8.24
N VAL A 96 -4.12 -11.69 7.18
CA VAL A 96 -4.06 -10.23 7.21
C VAL A 96 -4.78 -9.64 6.00
N PRO A 97 -5.45 -8.48 6.13
CA PRO A 97 -6.09 -7.80 5.00
C PRO A 97 -5.09 -7.30 3.95
N GLU A 98 -3.92 -6.86 4.38
CA GLU A 98 -2.85 -6.37 3.51
C GLU A 98 -1.49 -6.58 4.19
N PHE A 99 -0.43 -6.82 3.42
CA PHE A 99 0.94 -6.86 3.93
C PHE A 99 1.85 -5.99 3.08
N GLY A 100 2.15 -4.80 3.56
CA GLY A 100 2.89 -3.81 2.79
C GLY A 100 3.31 -2.57 3.54
N LEU A 101 3.64 -1.53 2.78
CA LEU A 101 4.01 -0.20 3.26
C LEU A 101 3.10 0.87 2.68
N LEU A 102 2.83 1.88 3.49
CA LEU A 102 2.09 3.08 3.13
C LEU A 102 3.04 4.27 3.06
N PHE A 103 3.01 4.99 1.94
CA PHE A 103 3.81 6.15 1.64
C PHE A 103 2.91 7.37 1.46
N PRO A 104 2.81 8.26 2.44
CA PRO A 104 2.18 9.57 2.24
C PRO A 104 3.11 10.45 1.40
N LEU A 105 2.75 10.66 0.15
CA LEU A 105 3.49 11.52 -0.77
C LEU A 105 2.94 12.94 -0.75
N ARG A 106 3.81 13.86 -1.12
CA ARG A 106 3.44 15.26 -1.33
C ARG A 106 2.31 15.40 -2.36
N ARG A 107 1.42 16.37 -2.13
CA ARG A 107 0.24 16.68 -2.95
C ARG A 107 0.53 17.01 -4.41
N GLU A 108 1.76 17.40 -4.71
CA GLU A 108 2.24 17.71 -6.05
C GLU A 108 2.45 16.47 -6.92
N LEU A 109 2.44 15.27 -6.33
CA LEU A 109 2.64 13.98 -7.00
C LEU A 109 1.27 13.32 -7.26
N THR A 110 0.69 13.54 -8.44
CA THR A 110 -0.69 13.14 -8.78
C THR A 110 -0.84 12.26 -10.01
N GLU A 111 0.17 12.20 -10.86
CA GLU A 111 0.12 11.41 -12.10
C GLU A 111 0.78 10.06 -11.88
N VAL A 112 0.08 8.99 -12.18
CA VAL A 112 0.57 7.62 -12.06
C VAL A 112 0.71 7.00 -13.44
N SER A 113 1.90 6.43 -13.70
CA SER A 113 2.15 5.52 -14.83
C SER A 113 2.57 4.18 -14.28
N TYR A 114 1.94 3.07 -14.69
CA TYR A 114 2.28 1.75 -14.15
C TYR A 114 2.25 0.64 -15.19
N GLN A 115 2.98 -0.43 -14.93
CA GLN A 115 2.95 -1.68 -15.67
C GLN A 115 2.38 -2.77 -14.76
N GLY A 116 1.22 -3.31 -15.15
CA GLY A 116 0.48 -4.27 -14.34
C GLY A 116 -0.88 -4.57 -14.94
N LEU A 117 -1.75 -5.23 -14.16
CA LEU A 117 -3.14 -5.45 -14.57
C LEU A 117 -3.94 -4.15 -14.48
N GLY A 118 -4.67 -3.85 -15.54
CA GLY A 118 -5.47 -2.62 -15.67
C GLY A 118 -6.42 -2.64 -16.87
N PRO A 119 -6.93 -1.48 -17.31
CA PRO A 119 -6.67 -0.12 -16.78
C PRO A 119 -7.41 0.20 -15.47
N ARG A 120 -8.47 -0.54 -15.16
CA ARG A 120 -9.30 -0.30 -13.97
C ARG A 120 -8.76 -1.07 -12.76
N GLU A 121 -9.40 -0.84 -11.62
CA GLU A 121 -9.15 -1.57 -10.39
C GLU A 121 -9.19 -3.08 -10.61
N THR A 122 -8.24 -3.76 -9.98
CA THR A 122 -8.20 -5.21 -9.84
C THR A 122 -7.90 -5.58 -8.39
N THR A 123 -8.57 -6.61 -7.89
CA THR A 123 -8.31 -7.21 -6.58
C THR A 123 -7.94 -8.67 -6.77
N ALA A 124 -7.46 -9.36 -5.74
CA ALA A 124 -7.01 -10.76 -5.85
C ALA A 124 -8.07 -11.69 -6.47
N ASP A 125 -9.34 -11.43 -6.18
CA ASP A 125 -10.52 -12.17 -6.66
C ASP A 125 -11.23 -11.52 -7.86
N ARG A 126 -10.71 -10.39 -8.39
CA ARG A 126 -11.30 -9.67 -9.55
C ARG A 126 -10.22 -9.29 -10.56
N THR A 127 -9.53 -10.27 -11.10
CA THR A 127 -8.46 -10.08 -12.09
C THR A 127 -8.90 -10.38 -13.54
N ALA A 128 -9.98 -11.13 -13.73
CA ALA A 128 -10.40 -11.64 -15.05
C ALA A 128 -10.68 -10.54 -16.09
N GLY A 129 -11.10 -9.34 -15.67
CA GLY A 129 -11.29 -8.18 -16.55
C GLY A 129 -10.04 -7.35 -16.80
N GLY A 130 -8.96 -7.62 -16.05
CA GLY A 130 -7.69 -6.91 -16.16
C GLY A 130 -6.83 -7.44 -17.31
N LYS A 131 -6.11 -6.54 -17.98
CA LYS A 131 -5.11 -6.89 -18.99
C LYS A 131 -3.75 -6.41 -18.55
N MET A 132 -2.73 -7.24 -18.72
CA MET A 132 -1.35 -6.80 -18.51
C MET A 132 -0.99 -5.74 -19.54
N GLY A 133 -0.49 -4.59 -19.07
CA GLY A 133 -0.17 -3.47 -19.96
C GLY A 133 0.50 -2.31 -19.23
N ALA A 134 0.73 -1.23 -19.96
CA ALA A 134 1.17 0.06 -19.45
C ALA A 134 -0.04 1.01 -19.43
N TRP A 135 -0.27 1.60 -18.27
CA TRP A 135 -1.47 2.39 -18.00
C TRP A 135 -1.10 3.69 -17.28
N ASN A 136 -1.96 4.70 -17.45
CA ASN A 136 -1.80 5.98 -16.78
C ASN A 136 -3.13 6.42 -16.15
N TYR A 137 -3.04 7.13 -15.03
CA TYR A 137 -4.19 7.80 -14.43
C TYR A 137 -3.75 8.97 -13.56
N ASN A 138 -4.66 9.94 -13.36
CA ASN A 138 -4.49 10.95 -12.33
C ASN A 138 -5.20 10.50 -11.06
N VAL A 139 -4.53 10.56 -9.91
CA VAL A 139 -5.01 10.04 -8.62
C VAL A 139 -6.38 10.62 -8.23
N ARG A 140 -6.54 11.93 -8.35
CA ARG A 140 -7.79 12.61 -7.96
C ARG A 140 -8.92 12.35 -8.93
N GLN A 141 -8.62 12.37 -10.24
CA GLN A 141 -9.61 12.08 -11.27
C GLN A 141 -10.07 10.62 -11.22
N ASP A 142 -9.15 9.68 -11.02
CA ASP A 142 -9.48 8.26 -10.89
C ASP A 142 -10.38 8.03 -9.68
N PHE A 143 -10.04 8.64 -8.52
CA PHE A 143 -10.89 8.58 -7.34
C PHE A 143 -12.27 9.19 -7.59
N ALA A 144 -12.34 10.40 -8.14
CA ALA A 144 -13.60 11.09 -8.39
C ALA A 144 -14.53 10.33 -9.35
N GLN A 145 -13.96 9.60 -10.32
CA GLN A 145 -14.72 8.86 -11.34
C GLN A 145 -15.07 7.42 -10.91
N ASN A 146 -14.25 6.80 -10.09
CA ASN A 146 -14.32 5.37 -9.82
C ASN A 146 -14.54 5.04 -8.34
N SER A 147 -14.54 6.03 -7.44
CA SER A 147 -14.82 5.77 -6.02
C SER A 147 -16.25 5.25 -5.82
N PRO A 148 -16.44 4.30 -4.91
CA PRO A 148 -17.76 3.85 -4.52
C PRO A 148 -18.61 4.97 -3.91
N VAL A 149 -19.94 4.80 -3.90
CA VAL A 149 -20.88 5.78 -3.30
C VAL A 149 -20.59 5.99 -1.81
N TYR A 150 -20.27 4.90 -1.09
CA TYR A 150 -19.77 4.96 0.28
C TYR A 150 -18.26 4.89 0.27
N PRO A 151 -17.55 5.77 1.01
CA PRO A 151 -16.10 5.70 1.14
C PRO A 151 -15.66 4.33 1.67
N GLN A 152 -14.83 3.65 0.90
CA GLN A 152 -14.30 2.33 1.19
C GLN A 152 -13.03 2.13 0.36
N ASP A 153 -12.35 1.00 0.52
CA ASP A 153 -11.18 0.69 -0.30
C ASP A 153 -11.52 0.64 -1.78
N CYS A 154 -10.67 1.23 -2.59
CA CYS A 154 -10.77 1.24 -4.05
C CYS A 154 -9.42 1.55 -4.69
N GLY A 155 -9.36 1.47 -6.00
CA GLY A 155 -8.21 1.92 -6.78
C GLY A 155 -6.98 1.00 -6.71
N SER A 156 -7.09 -0.20 -6.17
CA SER A 156 -5.99 -1.17 -6.17
C SER A 156 -5.71 -1.72 -7.57
N ARG A 157 -4.45 -1.99 -7.86
CA ARG A 157 -3.94 -2.64 -9.08
C ARG A 157 -3.06 -3.81 -8.67
N THR A 158 -3.34 -4.99 -9.18
CA THR A 158 -2.58 -6.22 -8.89
C THR A 158 -1.60 -6.54 -10.01
N GLY A 159 -0.61 -7.40 -9.71
CA GLY A 159 0.39 -7.79 -10.70
C GLY A 159 1.23 -6.63 -11.21
N VAL A 160 1.48 -5.63 -10.36
CA VAL A 160 2.25 -4.43 -10.74
C VAL A 160 3.73 -4.70 -10.61
N TYR A 161 4.47 -4.48 -11.71
CA TYR A 161 5.93 -4.59 -11.77
C TYR A 161 6.61 -3.24 -11.54
N SER A 162 5.99 -2.18 -12.00
CA SER A 162 6.48 -0.82 -11.76
C SER A 162 5.33 0.17 -11.71
N ALA A 163 5.45 1.17 -10.86
CA ALA A 163 4.54 2.31 -10.81
C ALA A 163 5.34 3.57 -10.51
N THR A 164 5.17 4.59 -11.32
CA THR A 164 5.84 5.89 -11.16
C THR A 164 4.79 6.94 -10.84
N VAL A 165 5.00 7.67 -9.77
CA VAL A 165 4.16 8.80 -9.38
C VAL A 165 4.92 10.09 -9.66
N THR A 166 4.35 10.95 -10.51
CA THR A 166 4.95 12.20 -10.98
C THR A 166 4.04 13.40 -10.72
N GLY A 167 4.56 14.59 -10.97
CA GLY A 167 3.81 15.84 -10.81
C GLY A 167 4.71 17.06 -11.05
N SER A 168 4.45 18.15 -10.33
CA SER A 168 5.24 19.39 -10.45
C SER A 168 6.56 19.37 -9.68
N ILE A 169 6.85 18.29 -8.96
CA ILE A 169 8.14 18.01 -8.29
C ILE A 169 8.71 16.70 -8.80
N PRO A 170 10.00 16.38 -8.53
CA PRO A 170 10.59 15.10 -8.95
C PRO A 170 9.73 13.90 -8.55
N GLY A 171 9.56 12.97 -9.48
CA GLY A 171 8.75 11.77 -9.26
C GLY A 171 9.46 10.68 -8.46
N ILE A 172 8.70 9.67 -8.10
CA ILE A 172 9.17 8.46 -7.42
C ILE A 172 8.65 7.23 -8.16
N CYS A 173 9.55 6.30 -8.48
CA CYS A 173 9.23 5.01 -9.07
C CYS A 173 9.28 3.92 -7.99
N PHE A 174 8.27 3.09 -7.95
CA PHE A 174 8.17 1.86 -7.16
C PHE A 174 8.29 0.68 -8.12
N ALA A 175 9.18 -0.26 -7.86
CA ALA A 175 9.34 -1.43 -8.71
C ALA A 175 9.44 -2.70 -7.86
N GLY A 176 8.63 -3.70 -8.22
CA GLY A 176 8.54 -4.97 -7.51
C GLY A 176 8.10 -6.11 -8.42
N ASN A 177 7.98 -7.30 -7.89
CA ASN A 177 7.61 -8.49 -8.66
C ASN A 177 6.13 -8.83 -8.47
N GLY A 178 5.26 -8.18 -9.24
CA GLY A 178 3.83 -8.46 -9.22
C GLY A 178 3.12 -7.98 -7.95
N MET A 179 3.56 -6.87 -7.37
CA MET A 179 2.99 -6.30 -6.16
C MET A 179 1.55 -5.80 -6.36
N THR A 180 0.82 -5.65 -5.28
CA THR A 180 -0.39 -4.83 -5.23
C THR A 180 0.01 -3.38 -4.99
N PHE A 181 -0.52 -2.49 -5.82
CA PHE A 181 -0.24 -1.06 -5.78
C PHE A 181 -1.54 -0.26 -5.78
N SER A 182 -1.62 0.77 -4.97
CA SER A 182 -2.68 1.79 -5.08
C SER A 182 -2.12 3.18 -4.81
N ALA A 183 -2.74 4.19 -5.40
CA ALA A 183 -2.47 5.60 -5.11
C ALA A 183 -3.81 6.33 -5.02
N LEU A 184 -4.11 6.86 -3.85
CA LEU A 184 -5.35 7.54 -3.51
C LEU A 184 -5.09 8.89 -2.83
N PRO A 185 -6.04 9.83 -2.81
CA PRO A 185 -5.90 11.07 -2.02
C PRO A 185 -6.04 10.84 -0.52
N TYR A 186 -6.42 9.64 -0.08
CA TYR A 186 -6.79 9.32 1.29
C TYR A 186 -6.07 8.08 1.81
N THR A 187 -5.86 8.05 3.12
CA THR A 187 -5.45 6.84 3.83
C THR A 187 -6.64 5.90 4.00
N PRO A 188 -6.41 4.59 4.24
CA PRO A 188 -7.48 3.65 4.59
C PRO A 188 -8.35 4.14 5.76
N HIS A 189 -7.74 4.75 6.77
CA HIS A 189 -8.44 5.25 7.96
C HIS A 189 -9.31 6.48 7.68
N GLU A 190 -8.88 7.38 6.78
CA GLU A 190 -9.71 8.51 6.35
C GLU A 190 -10.94 8.02 5.60
N LEU A 191 -10.80 7.02 4.73
CA LEU A 191 -11.93 6.43 4.00
C LEU A 191 -12.91 5.71 4.95
N GLU A 192 -12.40 4.93 5.91
CA GLU A 192 -13.22 4.15 6.82
C GLU A 192 -13.98 4.99 7.85
N ASN A 193 -13.42 6.13 8.26
CA ASN A 193 -13.99 6.94 9.35
C ASN A 193 -15.13 7.87 8.92
N VAL A 194 -15.53 7.85 7.65
CA VAL A 194 -16.62 8.68 7.12
C VAL A 194 -17.67 7.81 6.42
N ARG A 195 -18.88 8.31 6.33
CA ARG A 195 -19.99 7.62 5.66
C ARG A 195 -20.31 8.20 4.29
N HIS A 196 -19.89 9.43 4.04
CA HIS A 196 -20.21 10.12 2.79
C HIS A 196 -18.97 10.81 2.22
N LEU A 197 -18.87 10.86 0.90
CA LEU A 197 -17.72 11.46 0.20
C LEU A 197 -17.49 12.92 0.60
N TYR A 198 -18.53 13.69 0.91
CA TYR A 198 -18.41 15.09 1.33
C TYR A 198 -17.82 15.28 2.75
N GLU A 199 -17.72 14.21 3.54
CA GLU A 199 -17.10 14.23 4.87
C GLU A 199 -15.58 14.00 4.81
N LEU A 200 -15.08 13.54 3.65
CA LEU A 200 -13.65 13.33 3.44
C LEU A 200 -12.89 14.66 3.51
N PRO A 201 -11.63 14.65 3.94
CA PRO A 201 -10.74 15.81 3.80
C PRO A 201 -10.67 16.27 2.34
N ARG A 202 -10.10 17.46 2.11
CA ARG A 202 -9.80 17.90 0.74
C ARG A 202 -8.86 16.89 0.06
N ASP A 203 -9.16 16.54 -1.17
CA ASP A 203 -8.41 15.56 -1.98
C ASP A 203 -7.05 16.08 -2.51
N ASP A 204 -6.78 17.38 -2.32
CA ASP A 204 -5.54 18.04 -2.75
C ASP A 204 -4.46 18.13 -1.66
N ASN A 205 -4.64 17.46 -0.51
CA ASN A 205 -3.70 17.54 0.60
C ASN A 205 -2.46 16.68 0.41
N LYS A 206 -2.62 15.47 -0.13
CA LYS A 206 -1.56 14.46 -0.28
C LYS A 206 -1.91 13.45 -1.37
N THR A 207 -0.96 12.57 -1.67
CA THR A 207 -1.18 11.31 -2.38
C THR A 207 -0.67 10.17 -1.53
N VAL A 208 -1.53 9.22 -1.22
CA VAL A 208 -1.21 8.05 -0.39
C VAL A 208 -0.97 6.85 -1.31
N VAL A 209 0.28 6.41 -1.37
CA VAL A 209 0.66 5.19 -2.09
C VAL A 209 0.74 4.02 -1.12
N ARG A 210 0.15 2.89 -1.49
CA ARG A 210 0.32 1.61 -0.81
C ARG A 210 1.01 0.64 -1.76
N CYS A 211 2.10 0.04 -1.30
CA CYS A 211 2.79 -1.06 -1.98
C CYS A 211 2.72 -2.28 -1.06
N ALA A 212 2.12 -3.36 -1.54
CA ALA A 212 1.89 -4.56 -0.75
C ALA A 212 2.27 -5.83 -1.51
N ALA A 213 2.71 -6.85 -0.78
CA ALA A 213 2.89 -8.20 -1.31
C ALA A 213 1.57 -8.75 -1.83
N PHE A 214 0.50 -8.46 -1.12
CA PHE A 214 -0.87 -8.85 -1.44
C PHE A 214 -1.87 -7.97 -0.70
N GLN A 215 -3.09 -8.01 -1.20
CA GLN A 215 -4.29 -7.50 -0.54
C GLN A 215 -5.35 -8.59 -0.63
N ARG A 216 -6.05 -8.85 0.49
CA ARG A 216 -7.16 -9.79 0.56
C ARG A 216 -8.24 -9.43 -0.46
N GLY A 217 -8.84 -10.43 -1.08
CA GLY A 217 -9.99 -10.26 -1.96
C GLY A 217 -11.18 -9.61 -1.27
N VAL A 218 -12.13 -9.12 -2.04
CA VAL A 218 -13.30 -8.41 -1.54
C VAL A 218 -14.55 -9.29 -1.41
N GLY A 219 -14.54 -10.51 -1.98
CA GLY A 219 -15.70 -11.40 -1.96
C GLY A 219 -16.82 -10.93 -2.90
N GLY A 220 -18.07 -11.29 -2.55
CA GLY A 220 -19.23 -10.81 -3.29
C GLY A 220 -19.94 -11.83 -4.16
N ASP A 221 -19.78 -13.13 -3.91
CA ASP A 221 -20.53 -14.20 -4.60
C ASP A 221 -22.04 -14.10 -4.37
N ASN A 222 -22.45 -13.41 -3.31
CA ASN A 222 -23.84 -13.11 -3.04
C ASN A 222 -23.98 -11.81 -2.25
N SER A 223 -25.23 -11.35 -2.03
CA SER A 223 -25.55 -10.15 -1.26
C SER A 223 -25.67 -10.38 0.25
N TRP A 224 -25.29 -11.55 0.75
CA TRP A 224 -25.50 -12.00 2.13
C TRP A 224 -24.23 -12.11 2.95
N GLY A 225 -23.15 -11.46 2.52
CA GLY A 225 -21.88 -11.46 3.24
C GLY A 225 -21.00 -12.68 2.94
N ALA A 226 -20.95 -13.12 1.68
CA ALA A 226 -19.98 -14.12 1.26
C ALA A 226 -18.55 -13.60 1.45
N LYS A 227 -17.71 -14.43 2.10
CA LYS A 227 -16.29 -14.16 2.24
C LYS A 227 -15.55 -14.35 0.91
N PRO A 228 -14.37 -13.75 0.72
CA PRO A 228 -13.50 -14.10 -0.39
C PRO A 228 -13.18 -15.60 -0.40
N HIS A 229 -12.98 -16.15 -1.59
CA HIS A 229 -12.52 -17.52 -1.75
C HIS A 229 -11.12 -17.71 -1.14
N ALA A 230 -10.77 -18.94 -0.79
CA ALA A 230 -9.54 -19.25 -0.06
C ALA A 230 -8.26 -18.82 -0.81
N ASP A 231 -8.27 -18.84 -2.13
CA ASP A 231 -7.18 -18.41 -3.00
C ASP A 231 -6.98 -16.87 -3.01
N ALA A 232 -7.99 -16.12 -2.58
CA ALA A 232 -7.92 -14.67 -2.38
C ALA A 232 -7.76 -14.27 -0.89
N CYS A 233 -7.56 -15.24 0.00
CA CYS A 233 -7.28 -15.04 1.42
C CYS A 233 -5.80 -15.29 1.68
N PHE A 234 -5.10 -14.31 2.23
CA PHE A 234 -3.65 -14.39 2.40
C PHE A 234 -3.27 -14.38 3.88
N ALA A 235 -2.15 -15.05 4.16
CA ALA A 235 -1.60 -15.10 5.49
C ALA A 235 -0.10 -14.77 5.46
N VAL A 236 0.36 -14.06 6.46
CA VAL A 236 1.78 -13.92 6.76
C VAL A 236 2.24 -15.11 7.61
N GLY A 237 3.52 -15.46 7.52
CA GLY A 237 4.14 -16.50 8.31
C GLY A 237 5.60 -16.19 8.58
N LYS A 238 6.17 -16.73 9.64
CA LYS A 238 7.55 -16.44 10.07
C LYS A 238 8.55 -16.63 8.92
N GLY A 239 9.34 -15.60 8.68
CA GLY A 239 10.32 -15.55 7.59
C GLY A 239 9.76 -15.11 6.24
N MET A 240 8.46 -14.83 6.13
CA MET A 240 7.90 -14.26 4.90
C MET A 240 8.48 -12.87 4.66
N THR A 241 8.88 -12.62 3.42
CA THR A 241 9.43 -11.33 3.01
C THR A 241 8.60 -10.70 1.91
N PHE A 242 8.55 -9.38 1.91
CA PHE A 242 8.09 -8.56 0.80
C PHE A 242 9.19 -7.59 0.43
N SER A 243 9.61 -7.62 -0.84
CA SER A 243 10.70 -6.77 -1.33
C SER A 243 10.29 -6.01 -2.58
N PHE A 244 10.65 -4.74 -2.63
CA PHE A 244 10.52 -3.87 -3.79
C PHE A 244 11.56 -2.75 -3.71
N SER A 245 11.74 -2.00 -4.77
CA SER A 245 12.64 -0.85 -4.78
C SER A 245 11.91 0.45 -5.00
N ILE A 246 12.47 1.52 -4.48
CA ILE A 246 12.10 2.88 -4.82
C ILE A 246 13.29 3.61 -5.42
N GLN A 247 13.03 4.44 -6.41
CA GLN A 247 14.04 5.32 -6.98
C GLN A 247 13.40 6.62 -7.46
N LYS A 248 14.19 7.67 -7.52
CA LYS A 248 13.76 8.92 -8.15
C LYS A 248 13.48 8.69 -9.62
N GLN A 249 12.40 9.28 -10.11
CA GLN A 249 12.17 9.49 -11.53
C GLN A 249 12.68 10.87 -11.93
N ASN A 250 13.61 10.92 -12.85
CA ASN A 250 13.97 12.17 -13.51
C ASN A 250 12.79 12.58 -14.39
N GLY A 251 12.35 13.82 -14.23
CA GLY A 251 11.36 14.45 -15.09
C GLY A 251 11.92 14.74 -16.47
#